data_b11275c571304dc8f2b3fba1c4ada25c
#
_entry.id   b11275c571304dc8f2b3fba1c4ada25c
#
_cell.length_a   1.000
_cell.length_b   1.000
_cell.length_c   1.000
_cell.angle_alpha   90.00
_cell.angle_beta   90.00
_cell.angle_gamma   90.00
#
_symmetry.space_group_name_H-M   'P 1'
#
loop_
_entity.id
_entity.type
_entity.pdbx_description
1 polymer ?
#
loop_
_entity_poly.entity_id
_entity_poly.type
_entity_poly.pdbx_seq_one_letter_code
_entity_poly.pdbx_strand_id
1 'polypeptide(L)'
;MLKKLRRKVYRKIRFQTWYRKAYYYHRKRRDLDKTIAQYRGVDVLSDKKRLYRLRRDMIRSLFRYGSYYNEYFLFGYEGKDAAYRDGFITEGIRMSYYPRMNDPKNTNMLENKYLTYQKFRDFYGRDVLRIKKGAQPTPAALEALRDFTQAHPDYIVKPVYAAFGKGVHTESIADYPYPEAAHAAYSARGAILEEIIEQGAELARIHPQSINTLRIPTVVLADGSVRLFHPTLRVGRGDGIIDNFSAGGISALIDPETGCICSDGADKKGRRYAAHPDTGVRFNGYRLPEWDKAVAMVTTAAHMVPGNHYCGWDLAYSTHGWCMVEANCTAQMGGMQIITQTGRKAELEALIAQM
;
A
#
# COMPACT_ATOMS: atom_id res chain seq x y z
N MET A 1 -8.12 31.44 6.61
CA MET A 1 -9.31 31.18 5.78
C MET A 1 -8.98 30.49 4.45
N LEU A 2 -8.10 31.02 3.60
CA LEU A 2 -7.72 30.45 2.29
C LEU A 2 -7.17 29.00 2.34
N LYS A 3 -6.34 28.63 3.33
CA LYS A 3 -5.83 27.25 3.48
C LYS A 3 -6.95 26.23 3.78
N LYS A 4 -7.97 26.61 4.58
CA LYS A 4 -9.13 25.76 4.87
C LYS A 4 -10.01 25.59 3.62
N LEU A 5 -10.22 26.65 2.86
CA LEU A 5 -11.00 26.63 1.62
C LEU A 5 -10.30 25.74 0.56
N ARG A 6 -8.98 25.92 0.35
CA ARG A 6 -8.18 25.07 -0.56
C ARG A 6 -8.26 23.58 -0.18
N ARG A 7 -8.18 23.25 1.12
CA ARG A 7 -8.35 21.86 1.59
C ARG A 7 -9.75 21.31 1.30
N LYS A 8 -10.81 22.12 1.50
CA LYS A 8 -12.20 21.73 1.23
C LYS A 8 -12.44 21.48 -0.27
N VAL A 9 -11.93 22.37 -1.12
CA VAL A 9 -12.00 22.20 -2.58
C VAL A 9 -11.21 20.96 -3.02
N TYR A 10 -9.96 20.82 -2.56
CA TYR A 10 -9.13 19.66 -2.89
C TYR A 10 -9.82 18.34 -2.52
N ARG A 11 -10.44 18.24 -1.34
CA ARG A 11 -11.18 17.04 -0.92
C ARG A 11 -12.30 16.66 -1.89
N LYS A 12 -12.95 17.64 -2.53
CA LYS A 12 -14.02 17.40 -3.52
C LYS A 12 -13.48 16.99 -4.89
N ILE A 13 -12.38 17.60 -5.36
CA ILE A 13 -11.89 17.40 -6.72
C ILE A 13 -10.83 16.31 -6.84
N ARG A 14 -10.24 15.84 -5.73
CA ARG A 14 -9.18 14.82 -5.75
C ARG A 14 -9.61 13.48 -6.38
N PHE A 15 -10.90 13.20 -6.41
CA PHE A 15 -11.48 12.01 -7.03
C PHE A 15 -11.81 12.20 -8.51
N GLN A 16 -11.78 13.44 -9.03
CA GLN A 16 -12.10 13.73 -10.42
C GLN A 16 -10.93 13.35 -11.34
N THR A 17 -11.22 12.50 -12.33
CA THR A 17 -10.19 11.99 -13.26
C THR A 17 -9.52 13.09 -14.07
N TRP A 18 -10.28 14.07 -14.56
CA TRP A 18 -9.76 15.20 -15.32
C TRP A 18 -8.76 16.01 -14.50
N TYR A 19 -9.07 16.28 -13.22
CA TYR A 19 -8.19 17.02 -12.32
C TYR A 19 -6.88 16.27 -12.09
N ARG A 20 -6.94 14.95 -11.84
CA ARG A 20 -5.75 14.13 -11.61
C ARG A 20 -4.83 14.08 -12.81
N LYS A 21 -5.39 13.91 -14.02
CA LYS A 21 -4.64 13.90 -15.28
C LYS A 21 -3.96 15.26 -15.53
N ALA A 22 -4.70 16.36 -15.42
CA ALA A 22 -4.18 17.71 -15.61
C ALA A 22 -3.12 18.08 -14.54
N TYR A 23 -3.38 17.76 -13.27
CA TYR A 23 -2.45 18.02 -12.17
C TYR A 23 -1.14 17.22 -12.36
N TYR A 24 -1.25 15.94 -12.72
CA TYR A 24 -0.07 15.10 -13.00
C TYR A 24 0.73 15.66 -14.17
N TYR A 25 0.09 15.98 -15.30
CA TYR A 25 0.75 16.57 -16.46
C TYR A 25 1.49 17.85 -16.11
N HIS A 26 0.83 18.80 -15.43
CA HIS A 26 1.44 20.05 -15.02
C HIS A 26 2.69 19.84 -14.17
N ARG A 27 2.64 18.94 -13.22
CA ARG A 27 3.76 18.66 -12.29
C ARG A 27 4.88 17.84 -12.91
N LYS A 28 4.57 16.93 -13.81
CA LYS A 28 5.46 15.88 -14.29
C LYS A 28 5.89 16.03 -15.75
N ARG A 29 5.41 17.04 -16.48
CA ARG A 29 5.76 17.23 -17.89
C ARG A 29 7.25 17.31 -18.17
N ARG A 30 8.04 17.84 -17.22
CA ARG A 30 9.51 17.92 -17.34
C ARG A 30 10.22 16.59 -17.06
N ASP A 31 9.54 15.64 -16.42
CA ASP A 31 10.10 14.32 -16.08
C ASP A 31 9.87 13.30 -17.20
N LEU A 32 9.19 13.66 -18.29
CA LEU A 32 8.79 12.76 -19.36
C LEU A 32 9.99 12.05 -20.01
N ASP A 33 11.00 12.84 -20.42
CA ASP A 33 12.22 12.30 -21.03
C ASP A 33 13.03 11.45 -20.08
N LYS A 34 13.14 11.89 -18.83
CA LYS A 34 13.78 11.12 -17.76
C LYS A 34 13.10 9.75 -17.60
N THR A 35 11.77 9.74 -17.63
CA THR A 35 11.02 8.48 -17.55
C THR A 35 11.27 7.61 -18.78
N ILE A 36 11.27 8.19 -19.99
CA ILE A 36 11.57 7.45 -21.23
C ILE A 36 12.98 6.83 -21.15
N ALA A 37 13.97 7.61 -20.76
CA ALA A 37 15.35 7.13 -20.63
C ALA A 37 15.48 6.02 -19.57
N GLN A 38 14.74 6.12 -18.46
CA GLN A 38 14.74 5.10 -17.41
C GLN A 38 14.28 3.71 -17.91
N TYR A 39 13.30 3.67 -18.83
CA TYR A 39 12.71 2.41 -19.31
C TYR A 39 13.23 1.95 -20.68
N ARG A 40 13.84 2.82 -21.47
CA ARG A 40 14.30 2.53 -22.85
C ARG A 40 15.79 2.79 -23.08
N GLY A 41 16.52 3.23 -22.04
CA GLY A 41 17.92 3.64 -22.15
C GLY A 41 18.07 5.11 -22.57
N VAL A 42 19.23 5.69 -22.29
CA VAL A 42 19.53 7.10 -22.61
C VAL A 42 19.66 7.35 -24.12
N ASP A 43 20.03 6.33 -24.88
CA ASP A 43 20.24 6.41 -26.34
C ASP A 43 18.96 6.81 -27.08
N VAL A 44 17.77 6.48 -26.54
CA VAL A 44 16.49 6.89 -27.12
C VAL A 44 16.33 8.41 -27.23
N LEU A 45 17.03 9.17 -26.35
CA LEU A 45 16.97 10.63 -26.35
C LEU A 45 17.64 11.24 -27.59
N SER A 46 18.56 10.52 -28.24
CA SER A 46 19.23 10.93 -29.46
C SER A 46 18.41 10.65 -30.72
N ASP A 47 17.53 9.65 -30.68
CA ASP A 47 16.58 9.37 -31.78
C ASP A 47 15.37 10.30 -31.71
N LYS A 48 15.49 11.48 -32.30
CA LYS A 48 14.44 12.51 -32.28
C LYS A 48 13.08 12.01 -32.77
N LYS A 49 13.04 11.12 -33.78
CA LYS A 49 11.79 10.60 -34.37
C LYS A 49 11.10 9.62 -33.41
N ARG A 50 11.86 8.71 -32.78
CA ARG A 50 11.37 7.76 -31.79
C ARG A 50 10.93 8.47 -30.53
N LEU A 51 11.73 9.40 -30.03
CA LEU A 51 11.42 10.21 -28.85
C LEU A 51 10.13 11.02 -29.02
N TYR A 52 9.95 11.67 -30.16
CA TYR A 52 8.72 12.39 -30.48
C TYR A 52 7.49 11.48 -30.46
N ARG A 53 7.58 10.28 -31.07
CA ARG A 53 6.48 9.30 -31.07
C ARG A 53 6.14 8.84 -29.66
N LEU A 54 7.13 8.49 -28.82
CA LEU A 54 6.92 8.07 -27.43
C LEU A 54 6.28 9.17 -26.60
N ARG A 55 6.82 10.39 -26.65
CA ARG A 55 6.26 11.54 -25.93
C ARG A 55 4.78 11.75 -26.26
N ARG A 56 4.47 11.77 -27.57
CA ARG A 56 3.10 11.97 -28.05
C ARG A 56 2.17 10.87 -27.59
N ASP A 57 2.59 9.61 -27.65
CA ASP A 57 1.77 8.45 -27.26
C ASP A 57 1.57 8.40 -25.74
N MET A 58 2.61 8.67 -24.94
CA MET A 58 2.51 8.75 -23.50
C MET A 58 1.57 9.86 -23.03
N ILE A 59 1.68 11.06 -23.61
CA ILE A 59 0.78 12.18 -23.30
C ILE A 59 -0.66 11.84 -23.70
N ARG A 60 -0.86 11.24 -24.88
CA ARG A 60 -2.18 10.79 -25.33
C ARG A 60 -2.75 9.72 -24.38
N SER A 61 -1.93 8.77 -23.92
CA SER A 61 -2.32 7.72 -23.00
C SER A 61 -2.70 8.29 -21.61
N LEU A 62 -1.96 9.32 -21.13
CA LEU A 62 -2.32 10.02 -19.90
C LEU A 62 -3.72 10.64 -19.99
N PHE A 63 -4.01 11.38 -21.06
CA PHE A 63 -5.31 12.08 -21.16
C PHE A 63 -6.46 11.14 -21.51
N ARG A 64 -6.23 10.12 -22.31
CA ARG A 64 -7.28 9.17 -22.70
C ARG A 64 -7.55 8.13 -21.61
N TYR A 65 -6.53 7.41 -21.13
CA TYR A 65 -6.66 6.29 -20.21
C TYR A 65 -6.27 6.63 -18.77
N GLY A 66 -5.73 7.81 -18.51
CA GLY A 66 -5.23 8.19 -17.17
C GLY A 66 -3.90 7.55 -16.80
N SER A 67 -3.20 6.96 -17.75
CA SER A 67 -1.92 6.30 -17.53
C SER A 67 -0.83 7.31 -17.18
N TYR A 68 -0.25 7.23 -15.99
CA TYR A 68 0.92 8.02 -15.64
C TYR A 68 2.14 7.54 -16.44
N TYR A 69 3.20 8.33 -16.54
CA TYR A 69 4.32 8.04 -17.45
C TYR A 69 5.03 6.72 -17.19
N ASN A 70 5.20 6.35 -15.91
CA ASN A 70 5.75 5.05 -15.55
C ASN A 70 4.78 3.90 -15.87
N GLU A 71 3.46 4.08 -15.69
CA GLU A 71 2.46 3.06 -15.99
C GLU A 71 2.41 2.71 -17.48
N TYR A 72 2.70 3.69 -18.37
CA TYR A 72 2.80 3.44 -19.80
C TYR A 72 3.77 2.29 -20.12
N PHE A 73 4.90 2.25 -19.44
CA PHE A 73 5.88 1.17 -19.59
C PHE A 73 5.55 -0.06 -18.76
N LEU A 74 5.10 0.14 -17.53
CA LEU A 74 4.78 -0.94 -16.59
C LEU A 74 3.61 -1.79 -17.06
N PHE A 75 2.61 -1.20 -17.72
CA PHE A 75 1.49 -1.91 -18.33
C PHE A 75 1.74 -2.30 -19.81
N GLY A 76 2.94 -2.06 -20.33
CA GLY A 76 3.31 -2.45 -21.68
C GLY A 76 2.52 -1.77 -22.79
N TYR A 77 2.14 -0.49 -22.66
CA TYR A 77 1.27 0.22 -23.60
C TYR A 77 1.89 0.48 -24.96
N GLU A 78 3.22 0.51 -25.05
CA GLU A 78 3.91 0.76 -26.34
C GLU A 78 3.50 -0.29 -27.39
N GLY A 79 2.97 0.17 -28.51
CA GLY A 79 2.49 -0.70 -29.61
C GLY A 79 1.16 -1.40 -29.36
N LYS A 80 0.51 -1.20 -28.22
CA LYS A 80 -0.80 -1.80 -27.93
C LYS A 80 -1.95 -0.94 -28.42
N ASP A 81 -3.05 -1.59 -28.76
CA ASP A 81 -4.29 -0.96 -29.21
C ASP A 81 -5.07 -0.26 -28.07
N ALA A 82 -6.19 0.32 -28.43
CA ALA A 82 -7.05 1.05 -27.51
C ALA A 82 -7.74 0.13 -26.51
N ALA A 83 -8.17 -1.06 -26.92
CA ALA A 83 -8.89 -2.02 -26.08
C ALA A 83 -7.98 -2.54 -24.97
N TYR A 84 -6.75 -2.93 -25.30
CA TYR A 84 -5.74 -3.34 -24.31
C TYR A 84 -5.51 -2.24 -23.27
N ARG A 85 -5.24 -0.99 -23.72
CA ARG A 85 -4.92 0.12 -22.82
C ARG A 85 -6.09 0.52 -21.91
N ASP A 86 -7.32 0.47 -22.43
CA ASP A 86 -8.51 0.81 -21.66
C ASP A 86 -8.86 -0.23 -20.58
N GLY A 87 -8.34 -1.44 -20.69
CA GLY A 87 -8.55 -2.50 -19.71
C GLY A 87 -7.89 -2.25 -18.34
N PHE A 88 -6.97 -1.30 -18.22
CA PHE A 88 -6.20 -1.09 -16.98
C PHE A 88 -6.83 -0.04 -16.05
N ILE A 89 -6.77 -0.32 -14.75
CA ILE A 89 -7.06 0.65 -13.70
C ILE A 89 -5.79 1.46 -13.43
N THR A 90 -5.68 2.63 -14.06
CA THR A 90 -4.52 3.51 -13.96
C THR A 90 -4.62 4.46 -12.75
N GLU A 91 -3.51 5.04 -12.31
CA GLU A 91 -3.48 6.03 -11.23
C GLU A 91 -4.35 7.27 -11.52
N GLY A 92 -4.48 7.67 -12.78
CA GLY A 92 -5.30 8.82 -13.17
C GLY A 92 -6.79 8.60 -12.99
N ILE A 93 -7.26 7.34 -13.06
CA ILE A 93 -8.70 7.01 -12.92
C ILE A 93 -9.03 6.32 -11.60
N ARG A 94 -8.10 5.62 -10.99
CA ARG A 94 -8.29 4.80 -9.78
C ARG A 94 -9.09 5.50 -8.68
N MET A 95 -8.77 6.76 -8.40
CA MET A 95 -9.41 7.52 -7.32
C MET A 95 -10.89 7.80 -7.57
N SER A 96 -11.37 7.73 -8.83
CA SER A 96 -12.79 7.93 -9.12
C SER A 96 -13.68 6.74 -8.74
N TYR A 97 -13.07 5.57 -8.51
CA TYR A 97 -13.79 4.38 -8.09
C TYR A 97 -14.15 4.41 -6.60
N TYR A 98 -13.29 4.94 -5.73
CA TYR A 98 -13.50 4.86 -4.28
C TYR A 98 -14.80 5.51 -3.78
N PRO A 99 -15.25 6.68 -4.28
CA PRO A 99 -16.55 7.23 -3.89
C PRO A 99 -17.76 6.38 -4.32
N ARG A 100 -17.56 5.46 -5.27
CA ARG A 100 -18.59 4.51 -5.71
C ARG A 100 -18.63 3.26 -4.82
N MET A 101 -17.53 2.97 -4.12
CA MET A 101 -17.34 1.77 -3.31
C MET A 101 -17.41 2.07 -1.82
N ASN A 102 -17.05 3.29 -1.38
CA ASN A 102 -16.83 3.59 0.03
C ASN A 102 -17.55 4.88 0.45
N ASP A 103 -18.21 4.85 1.61
CA ASP A 103 -18.73 6.07 2.24
C ASP A 103 -17.53 6.96 2.67
N PRO A 104 -17.44 8.20 2.18
CA PRO A 104 -16.38 9.13 2.57
C PRO A 104 -16.27 9.40 4.08
N LYS A 105 -17.33 9.15 4.86
CA LYS A 105 -17.32 9.27 6.33
C LYS A 105 -16.33 8.30 6.97
N ASN A 106 -16.16 7.10 6.39
CA ASN A 106 -15.25 6.08 6.88
C ASN A 106 -13.77 6.36 6.57
N THR A 107 -13.50 7.27 5.61
CA THR A 107 -12.12 7.55 5.16
C THR A 107 -11.22 8.02 6.30
N ASN A 108 -11.71 8.89 7.18
CA ASN A 108 -10.90 9.41 8.28
C ASN A 108 -10.52 8.31 9.30
N MET A 109 -11.41 7.38 9.56
CA MET A 109 -11.17 6.25 10.48
C MET A 109 -10.11 5.33 9.89
N LEU A 110 -10.21 4.95 8.61
CA LEU A 110 -9.27 4.03 7.96
C LEU A 110 -7.93 4.69 7.55
N GLU A 111 -7.88 6.03 7.37
CA GLU A 111 -6.62 6.76 7.14
C GLU A 111 -5.87 7.11 8.44
N ASN A 112 -6.53 7.04 9.59
CA ASN A 112 -5.94 7.29 10.90
C ASN A 112 -5.51 5.96 11.55
N LYS A 113 -4.20 5.69 11.58
CA LYS A 113 -3.64 4.42 12.07
C LYS A 113 -4.11 4.04 13.48
N TYR A 114 -4.28 5.03 14.37
CA TYR A 114 -4.73 4.74 15.73
C TYR A 114 -6.24 4.41 15.80
N LEU A 115 -7.07 5.10 15.03
CA LEU A 115 -8.49 4.75 14.93
C LEU A 115 -8.70 3.38 14.27
N THR A 116 -7.87 3.07 13.28
CA THR A 116 -7.82 1.73 12.68
C THR A 116 -7.44 0.67 13.72
N TYR A 117 -6.37 0.91 14.49
CA TYR A 117 -6.00 0.03 15.61
C TYR A 117 -7.15 -0.17 16.60
N GLN A 118 -7.79 0.92 17.07
CA GLN A 118 -8.90 0.82 18.01
C GLN A 118 -10.08 0.01 17.46
N LYS A 119 -10.37 0.14 16.15
CA LYS A 119 -11.47 -0.56 15.49
C LYS A 119 -11.19 -2.05 15.31
N PHE A 120 -9.94 -2.41 15.03
CA PHE A 120 -9.52 -3.77 14.69
C PHE A 120 -8.55 -4.37 15.72
N ARG A 121 -8.63 -3.91 16.97
CA ARG A 121 -7.66 -4.25 18.03
C ARG A 121 -7.41 -5.76 18.15
N ASP A 122 -8.47 -6.55 18.06
CA ASP A 122 -8.41 -8.01 18.21
C ASP A 122 -7.62 -8.70 17.08
N PHE A 123 -7.40 -8.01 15.96
CA PHE A 123 -6.63 -8.52 14.83
C PHE A 123 -5.18 -8.02 14.82
N TYR A 124 -4.82 -7.08 15.71
CA TYR A 124 -3.47 -6.50 15.71
C TYR A 124 -2.42 -7.43 16.34
N GLY A 125 -2.80 -8.22 17.36
CA GLY A 125 -1.93 -9.22 17.99
C GLY A 125 -0.62 -8.66 18.55
N ARG A 126 -0.57 -7.34 18.85
CA ARG A 126 0.59 -6.65 19.40
C ARG A 126 0.19 -5.39 20.16
N ASP A 127 1.08 -4.94 21.06
CA ASP A 127 0.88 -3.75 21.85
C ASP A 127 1.07 -2.47 21.03
N VAL A 128 0.22 -1.49 21.32
CA VAL A 128 0.21 -0.18 20.66
C VAL A 128 -0.02 0.93 21.67
N LEU A 129 0.92 1.87 21.75
CA LEU A 129 0.81 3.07 22.58
C LEU A 129 0.71 4.31 21.67
N ARG A 130 -0.23 5.21 21.97
CA ARG A 130 -0.37 6.50 21.29
C ARG A 130 0.03 7.65 22.19
N ILE A 131 0.92 8.52 21.72
CA ILE A 131 1.20 9.82 22.30
C ILE A 131 0.64 10.91 21.38
N LYS A 132 -0.35 11.69 21.87
CA LYS A 132 -0.99 12.75 21.08
C LYS A 132 -0.05 13.93 20.93
N LYS A 133 -0.16 14.63 19.81
CA LYS A 133 0.56 15.89 19.62
C LYS A 133 0.13 16.91 20.69
N GLY A 134 1.11 17.49 21.39
CA GLY A 134 0.90 18.43 22.49
C GLY A 134 0.44 17.78 23.80
N ALA A 135 0.52 16.43 23.92
CA ALA A 135 0.19 15.75 25.19
C ALA A 135 1.14 16.18 26.30
N GLN A 136 0.58 16.42 27.48
CA GLN A 136 1.37 16.74 28.68
C GLN A 136 1.93 15.44 29.30
N PRO A 137 3.12 15.47 29.92
CA PRO A 137 3.74 14.33 30.57
C PRO A 137 3.11 14.10 31.97
N THR A 138 1.83 13.75 31.98
CA THR A 138 1.14 13.40 33.23
C THR A 138 1.72 12.12 33.83
N PRO A 139 1.62 11.89 35.16
CA PRO A 139 2.08 10.64 35.76
C PRO A 139 1.56 9.39 35.06
N ALA A 140 0.27 9.34 34.71
CA ALA A 140 -0.34 8.22 34.00
C ALA A 140 0.21 8.07 32.55
N ALA A 141 0.52 9.18 31.84
CA ALA A 141 1.09 9.11 30.51
C ALA A 141 2.54 8.60 30.54
N LEU A 142 3.30 8.98 31.55
CA LEU A 142 4.68 8.51 31.77
C LEU A 142 4.72 7.05 32.24
N GLU A 143 3.79 6.64 33.08
CA GLU A 143 3.62 5.25 33.51
C GLU A 143 3.31 4.37 32.30
N ALA A 144 2.30 4.72 31.48
CA ALA A 144 1.98 3.97 30.25
C ALA A 144 3.17 3.89 29.27
N LEU A 145 3.99 4.94 29.17
CA LEU A 145 5.20 4.89 28.35
C LEU A 145 6.27 3.96 28.96
N ARG A 146 6.46 4.01 30.29
CA ARG A 146 7.40 3.11 31.00
C ARG A 146 6.98 1.64 30.85
N ASP A 147 5.71 1.33 31.08
CA ASP A 147 5.17 -0.03 30.97
C ASP A 147 5.38 -0.56 29.55
N PHE A 148 5.03 0.24 28.52
CA PHE A 148 5.22 -0.12 27.14
C PHE A 148 6.70 -0.36 26.79
N THR A 149 7.60 0.54 27.21
CA THR A 149 9.03 0.45 26.86
C THR A 149 9.80 -0.55 27.72
N GLN A 150 9.28 -0.92 28.88
CA GLN A 150 9.81 -2.02 29.68
C GLN A 150 9.50 -3.37 29.03
N ALA A 151 8.29 -3.53 28.47
CA ALA A 151 7.91 -4.72 27.73
C ALA A 151 8.59 -4.79 26.35
N HIS A 152 8.75 -3.64 25.69
CA HIS A 152 9.27 -3.48 24.34
C HIS A 152 10.38 -2.43 24.31
N PRO A 153 11.64 -2.77 24.68
CA PRO A 153 12.77 -1.82 24.70
C PRO A 153 13.05 -1.18 23.34
N ASP A 154 12.89 -1.96 22.27
CA ASP A 154 12.91 -1.54 20.86
C ASP A 154 11.51 -1.63 20.28
N TYR A 155 11.09 -0.63 19.55
CA TYR A 155 9.72 -0.51 19.02
C TYR A 155 9.69 0.26 17.70
N ILE A 156 8.60 0.11 16.97
CA ILE A 156 8.33 0.88 15.76
C ILE A 156 7.63 2.19 16.12
N VAL A 157 8.14 3.31 15.60
CA VAL A 157 7.49 4.62 15.68
C VAL A 157 6.83 4.97 14.35
N LYS A 158 5.55 5.34 14.40
CA LYS A 158 4.75 5.69 13.23
C LYS A 158 4.04 7.04 13.44
N PRO A 159 3.97 7.92 12.42
CA PRO A 159 3.06 9.06 12.45
C PRO A 159 1.61 8.59 12.32
N VAL A 160 0.68 9.29 12.97
CA VAL A 160 -0.76 8.96 12.95
C VAL A 160 -1.33 8.97 11.52
N TYR A 161 -0.86 9.89 10.68
CA TYR A 161 -1.24 10.04 9.28
C TYR A 161 0.01 9.99 8.40
N ALA A 162 0.23 8.89 7.75
CA ALA A 162 1.27 8.75 6.73
C ALA A 162 0.95 7.57 5.81
N ALA A 163 1.45 7.62 4.59
CA ALA A 163 1.33 6.55 3.61
C ALA A 163 2.72 6.16 3.09
N PHE A 164 2.83 4.96 2.51
CA PHE A 164 4.06 4.46 1.87
C PHE A 164 5.26 4.32 2.82
N GLY A 165 5.03 3.99 4.09
CA GLY A 165 6.08 3.80 5.09
C GLY A 165 6.82 5.10 5.51
N LYS A 166 6.36 6.28 5.09
CA LYS A 166 7.02 7.54 5.43
C LYS A 166 6.98 7.82 6.92
N GLY A 167 8.16 8.01 7.53
CA GLY A 167 8.30 8.29 8.95
C GLY A 167 8.08 7.08 9.85
N VAL A 168 8.07 5.87 9.29
CA VAL A 168 8.09 4.62 10.03
C VAL A 168 9.55 4.22 10.22
N HIS A 169 9.96 4.00 11.46
CA HIS A 169 11.33 3.61 11.81
C HIS A 169 11.34 2.92 13.17
N THR A 170 12.41 2.20 13.46
CA THR A 170 12.68 1.61 14.77
C THR A 170 13.35 2.65 15.66
N GLU A 171 12.96 2.72 16.92
CA GLU A 171 13.62 3.47 17.98
C GLU A 171 13.79 2.57 19.20
N SER A 172 14.78 2.88 20.05
CA SER A 172 14.96 2.26 21.37
C SER A 172 14.70 3.27 22.47
N ILE A 173 14.15 2.83 23.60
CA ILE A 173 14.02 3.71 24.76
C ILE A 173 15.41 4.14 25.30
N ALA A 174 16.45 3.34 25.03
CA ALA A 174 17.82 3.67 25.39
C ALA A 174 18.39 4.90 24.65
N ASP A 175 17.76 5.32 23.55
CA ASP A 175 18.12 6.54 22.81
C ASP A 175 17.75 7.82 23.57
N TYR A 176 16.99 7.70 24.68
CA TYR A 176 16.50 8.81 25.48
C TYR A 176 17.09 8.78 26.89
N PRO A 177 17.53 9.94 27.44
CA PRO A 177 18.14 9.99 28.77
C PRO A 177 17.16 9.65 29.90
N TYR A 178 15.86 9.84 29.69
CA TYR A 178 14.80 9.53 30.65
C TYR A 178 13.43 9.53 29.94
N PRO A 179 12.39 8.88 30.53
CA PRO A 179 11.06 8.75 29.87
C PRO A 179 10.38 10.08 29.50
N GLU A 180 10.59 11.13 30.29
CA GLU A 180 10.03 12.45 30.02
C GLU A 180 10.61 13.06 28.74
N ALA A 181 11.88 12.83 28.43
CA ALA A 181 12.51 13.27 27.18
C ALA A 181 11.92 12.53 25.97
N ALA A 182 11.73 11.22 26.09
CA ALA A 182 11.05 10.42 25.06
C ALA A 182 9.62 10.92 24.84
N HIS A 183 8.85 11.10 25.91
CA HIS A 183 7.49 11.63 25.84
C HIS A 183 7.44 13.00 25.16
N ALA A 184 8.34 13.92 25.50
CA ALA A 184 8.44 15.25 24.89
C ALA A 184 8.70 15.16 23.39
N ALA A 185 9.63 14.31 22.95
CA ALA A 185 9.94 14.08 21.54
C ALA A 185 8.72 13.56 20.76
N TYR A 186 7.98 12.60 21.32
CA TYR A 186 6.77 12.07 20.69
C TYR A 186 5.61 13.06 20.71
N SER A 187 5.41 13.79 21.82
CA SER A 187 4.33 14.78 21.91
C SER A 187 4.52 15.96 20.97
N ALA A 188 5.76 16.34 20.64
CA ALA A 188 6.03 17.40 19.70
C ALA A 188 5.40 17.16 18.31
N ARG A 189 5.39 15.92 17.83
CA ARG A 189 4.89 15.52 16.49
C ARG A 189 3.60 14.71 16.53
N GLY A 190 3.32 14.04 17.65
CA GLY A 190 2.34 12.98 17.77
C GLY A 190 2.86 11.68 17.15
N ALA A 191 2.82 10.59 17.90
CA ALA A 191 3.37 9.30 17.50
C ALA A 191 2.45 8.15 17.92
N ILE A 192 2.59 7.04 17.21
CA ILE A 192 2.12 5.71 17.59
C ILE A 192 3.38 4.86 17.75
N LEU A 193 3.54 4.26 18.90
CA LEU A 193 4.56 3.28 19.20
C LEU A 193 3.90 1.91 19.09
N GLU A 194 4.54 0.98 18.38
CA GLU A 194 4.05 -0.38 18.20
C GLU A 194 5.16 -1.37 18.54
N GLU A 195 4.82 -2.44 19.23
CA GLU A 195 5.65 -3.61 19.37
C GLU A 195 6.15 -4.09 18.01
N ILE A 196 7.41 -4.52 17.93
CA ILE A 196 7.99 -5.09 16.69
C ILE A 196 7.38 -6.47 16.45
N ILE A 197 6.82 -6.67 15.26
CA ILE A 197 6.30 -7.96 14.87
C ILE A 197 7.47 -8.92 14.64
N GLU A 198 7.50 -10.00 15.40
CA GLU A 198 8.42 -11.11 15.16
C GLU A 198 7.87 -11.98 14.05
N GLN A 199 8.54 -11.96 12.88
CA GLN A 199 8.07 -12.66 11.68
C GLN A 199 8.12 -14.17 11.84
N GLY A 200 7.03 -14.86 11.50
CA GLY A 200 6.95 -16.31 11.47
C GLY A 200 7.92 -16.93 10.46
N ALA A 201 8.47 -18.10 10.82
CA ALA A 201 9.54 -18.76 10.08
C ALA A 201 9.20 -19.01 8.60
N GLU A 202 7.93 -19.26 8.29
CA GLU A 202 7.46 -19.53 6.92
C GLU A 202 7.70 -18.33 6.00
N LEU A 203 7.37 -17.11 6.44
CA LEU A 203 7.62 -15.92 5.63
C LEU A 203 9.07 -15.43 5.75
N ALA A 204 9.71 -15.63 6.90
CA ALA A 204 11.13 -15.31 7.09
C ALA A 204 12.04 -16.07 6.12
N ARG A 205 11.66 -17.30 5.70
CA ARG A 205 12.37 -18.05 4.66
C ARG A 205 12.47 -17.31 3.33
N ILE A 206 11.47 -16.50 2.99
CA ILE A 206 11.48 -15.73 1.74
C ILE A 206 12.40 -14.54 1.88
N HIS A 207 12.26 -13.75 2.95
CA HIS A 207 13.18 -12.65 3.27
C HIS A 207 13.13 -12.38 4.78
N PRO A 208 14.24 -12.59 5.51
CA PRO A 208 14.26 -12.51 6.96
C PRO A 208 14.42 -11.07 7.51
N GLN A 209 14.99 -10.13 6.73
CA GLN A 209 15.34 -8.80 7.23
C GLN A 209 14.15 -7.81 7.28
N SER A 210 13.07 -8.09 6.55
CA SER A 210 11.87 -7.26 6.60
C SER A 210 10.65 -8.09 6.99
N ILE A 211 9.65 -7.45 7.58
CA ILE A 211 8.34 -8.06 7.69
C ILE A 211 7.74 -8.17 6.29
N ASN A 212 7.53 -9.41 5.82
CA ASN A 212 6.85 -9.68 4.57
C ASN A 212 5.35 -9.63 4.79
N THR A 213 4.64 -8.86 3.98
CA THR A 213 3.21 -8.62 4.20
C THR A 213 2.35 -9.10 3.05
N LEU A 214 1.12 -9.48 3.37
CA LEU A 214 0.09 -9.68 2.36
C LEU A 214 -0.67 -8.37 2.16
N ARG A 215 -0.93 -7.99 0.91
CA ARG A 215 -1.97 -7.06 0.55
C ARG A 215 -3.17 -7.86 0.09
N ILE A 216 -4.24 -7.88 0.87
CA ILE A 216 -5.49 -8.57 0.54
C ILE A 216 -6.58 -7.52 0.32
N PRO A 217 -6.86 -7.08 -0.91
CA PRO A 217 -8.00 -6.23 -1.19
C PRO A 217 -9.30 -7.06 -1.12
N THR A 218 -10.31 -6.52 -0.43
CA THR A 218 -11.65 -7.10 -0.36
C THR A 218 -12.68 -6.20 -1.00
N VAL A 219 -13.72 -6.81 -1.57
CA VAL A 219 -14.93 -6.15 -2.08
C VAL A 219 -16.15 -6.82 -1.41
N VAL A 220 -16.94 -6.03 -0.68
CA VAL A 220 -18.18 -6.49 -0.05
C VAL A 220 -19.34 -6.25 -1.03
N LEU A 221 -20.05 -7.30 -1.41
CA LEU A 221 -21.18 -7.24 -2.35
C LEU A 221 -22.50 -6.95 -1.63
N ALA A 222 -23.55 -6.67 -2.38
CA ALA A 222 -24.89 -6.35 -1.82
C ALA A 222 -25.51 -7.50 -1.04
N ASP A 223 -25.20 -8.75 -1.40
CA ASP A 223 -25.63 -9.95 -0.68
C ASP A 223 -24.84 -10.21 0.61
N GLY A 224 -23.87 -9.36 0.92
CA GLY A 224 -22.97 -9.49 2.06
C GLY A 224 -21.76 -10.40 1.79
N SER A 225 -21.67 -11.05 0.65
CA SER A 225 -20.46 -11.86 0.35
C SER A 225 -19.22 -10.98 0.16
N VAL A 226 -18.06 -11.51 0.54
CA VAL A 226 -16.78 -10.82 0.40
C VAL A 226 -15.96 -11.48 -0.70
N ARG A 227 -15.52 -10.70 -1.68
CA ARG A 227 -14.63 -11.14 -2.76
C ARG A 227 -13.22 -10.62 -2.52
N LEU A 228 -12.23 -11.50 -2.63
CA LEU A 228 -10.82 -11.09 -2.65
C LEU A 228 -10.47 -10.59 -4.06
N PHE A 229 -9.87 -9.40 -4.14
CA PHE A 229 -9.52 -8.79 -5.42
C PHE A 229 -8.01 -8.83 -5.66
N HIS A 230 -7.52 -9.94 -6.18
CA HIS A 230 -6.12 -10.19 -6.53
C HIS A 230 -5.15 -9.93 -5.37
N PRO A 231 -5.16 -10.74 -4.32
CA PRO A 231 -4.24 -10.63 -3.20
C PRO A 231 -2.79 -10.81 -3.67
N THR A 232 -1.87 -10.14 -2.99
CA THR A 232 -0.45 -10.18 -3.31
C THR A 232 0.40 -10.32 -2.05
N LEU A 233 1.46 -11.11 -2.14
CA LEU A 233 2.57 -11.08 -1.20
C LEU A 233 3.48 -9.89 -1.56
N ARG A 234 4.02 -9.22 -0.55
CA ARG A 234 5.06 -8.21 -0.66
C ARG A 234 6.24 -8.62 0.19
N VAL A 235 7.43 -8.57 -0.37
CA VAL A 235 8.68 -8.91 0.30
C VAL A 235 9.74 -7.85 0.08
N GLY A 236 10.57 -7.60 1.08
CA GLY A 236 11.74 -6.75 0.95
C GLY A 236 12.82 -7.39 0.07
N ARG A 237 13.98 -6.77 0.01
CA ARG A 237 15.22 -7.31 -0.56
C ARG A 237 16.43 -6.56 -0.07
N GLY A 238 17.60 -7.22 -0.09
CA GLY A 238 18.82 -6.68 0.51
C GLY A 238 18.64 -6.41 2.00
N ASP A 239 19.37 -5.48 2.55
CA ASP A 239 19.34 -5.14 3.98
C ASP A 239 18.17 -4.22 4.37
N GLY A 240 17.20 -4.01 3.46
CA GLY A 240 16.07 -3.13 3.70
C GLY A 240 15.02 -3.76 4.61
N ILE A 241 14.62 -3.05 5.67
CA ILE A 241 13.57 -3.46 6.60
C ILE A 241 12.14 -3.24 6.08
N ILE A 242 11.99 -2.67 4.87
CA ILE A 242 10.71 -2.30 4.29
C ILE A 242 10.38 -3.19 3.08
N ASP A 243 9.25 -3.89 3.13
CA ASP A 243 8.73 -4.76 2.08
C ASP A 243 7.96 -4.00 0.97
N ASN A 244 7.70 -2.71 1.15
CA ASN A 244 6.82 -1.94 0.30
C ASN A 244 7.28 -1.94 -1.16
N PHE A 245 6.40 -2.37 -2.07
CA PHE A 245 6.59 -2.34 -3.52
C PHE A 245 7.10 -0.98 -4.04
N SER A 246 6.58 0.13 -3.48
CA SER A 246 7.03 1.49 -3.83
C SER A 246 8.45 1.79 -3.36
N ALA A 247 8.94 1.16 -2.30
CA ALA A 247 10.29 1.32 -1.76
C ALA A 247 11.33 0.42 -2.45
N GLY A 248 10.90 -0.48 -3.31
CA GLY A 248 11.78 -1.36 -4.08
C GLY A 248 11.62 -2.85 -3.77
N GLY A 249 10.65 -3.20 -2.93
CA GLY A 249 10.27 -4.58 -2.68
C GLY A 249 9.76 -5.31 -3.92
N ILE A 250 9.58 -6.61 -3.78
CA ILE A 250 9.04 -7.51 -4.79
C ILE A 250 7.60 -7.87 -4.37
N SER A 251 6.69 -8.00 -5.34
CA SER A 251 5.34 -8.47 -5.10
C SER A 251 5.00 -9.62 -6.03
N ALA A 252 4.30 -10.62 -5.52
CA ALA A 252 3.85 -11.80 -6.26
C ALA A 252 2.34 -12.01 -6.01
N LEU A 253 1.63 -12.52 -7.02
CA LEU A 253 0.20 -12.77 -6.95
C LEU A 253 -0.08 -14.04 -6.14
N ILE A 254 -1.15 -14.01 -5.36
CA ILE A 254 -1.65 -15.12 -4.58
C ILE A 254 -2.95 -15.61 -5.23
N ASP A 255 -3.08 -16.91 -5.39
CA ASP A 255 -4.35 -17.55 -5.73
C ASP A 255 -5.30 -17.42 -4.52
N PRO A 256 -6.44 -16.73 -4.67
CA PRO A 256 -7.33 -16.45 -3.55
C PRO A 256 -8.01 -17.70 -2.95
N GLU A 257 -8.12 -18.78 -3.72
CA GLU A 257 -8.75 -20.02 -3.26
C GLU A 257 -7.79 -20.90 -2.47
N THR A 258 -6.54 -20.98 -2.93
CA THR A 258 -5.57 -21.95 -2.39
C THR A 258 -4.54 -21.34 -1.44
N GLY A 259 -4.34 -20.01 -1.48
CA GLY A 259 -3.27 -19.32 -0.77
C GLY A 259 -1.87 -19.62 -1.32
N CYS A 260 -1.78 -20.21 -2.51
CA CYS A 260 -0.51 -20.43 -3.18
C CYS A 260 -0.10 -19.20 -3.97
N ILE A 261 1.17 -18.84 -3.96
CA ILE A 261 1.69 -17.84 -4.88
C ILE A 261 1.61 -18.42 -6.30
N CYS A 262 0.90 -17.74 -7.21
CA CYS A 262 0.59 -18.20 -8.56
C CYS A 262 1.30 -17.39 -9.67
N SER A 263 2.35 -16.65 -9.32
CA SER A 263 3.15 -15.89 -10.28
C SER A 263 4.61 -15.79 -9.86
N ASP A 264 5.46 -15.41 -10.80
CA ASP A 264 6.76 -14.84 -10.47
C ASP A 264 6.58 -13.52 -9.71
N GLY A 265 7.59 -13.15 -8.93
CA GLY A 265 7.67 -11.83 -8.33
C GLY A 265 7.90 -10.74 -9.39
N ALA A 266 7.43 -9.51 -9.11
CA ALA A 266 7.76 -8.34 -9.90
C ALA A 266 8.08 -7.16 -8.99
N ASP A 267 8.99 -6.26 -9.43
CA ASP A 267 9.26 -5.00 -8.74
C ASP A 267 8.57 -3.80 -9.44
N LYS A 268 8.65 -2.64 -8.83
CA LYS A 268 8.07 -1.39 -9.36
C LYS A 268 8.68 -0.90 -10.69
N LYS A 269 9.75 -1.55 -11.17
CA LYS A 269 10.36 -1.29 -12.48
C LYS A 269 9.92 -2.31 -13.52
N GLY A 270 9.07 -3.28 -13.13
CA GLY A 270 8.59 -4.36 -13.99
C GLY A 270 9.58 -5.50 -14.18
N ARG A 271 10.69 -5.54 -13.40
CA ARG A 271 11.62 -6.68 -13.44
C ARG A 271 10.98 -7.90 -12.82
N ARG A 272 11.23 -9.08 -13.41
CA ARG A 272 10.68 -10.36 -12.98
C ARG A 272 11.68 -11.16 -12.16
N TYR A 273 11.16 -11.93 -11.21
CA TYR A 273 11.91 -12.74 -10.29
C TYR A 273 11.20 -14.07 -10.09
N ALA A 274 11.73 -15.16 -10.69
CA ALA A 274 11.20 -16.51 -10.45
C ALA A 274 11.44 -16.95 -9.01
N ALA A 275 12.54 -16.47 -8.40
CA ALA A 275 12.91 -16.70 -7.02
C ALA A 275 13.36 -15.39 -6.37
N HIS A 276 13.31 -15.32 -5.03
CA HIS A 276 13.80 -14.16 -4.29
C HIS A 276 15.33 -14.03 -4.49
N PRO A 277 15.84 -12.84 -4.84
CA PRO A 277 17.24 -12.67 -5.24
C PRO A 277 18.24 -12.97 -4.12
N ASP A 278 17.86 -12.75 -2.87
CA ASP A 278 18.78 -12.90 -1.73
C ASP A 278 18.75 -14.32 -1.15
N THR A 279 17.60 -15.01 -1.18
CA THR A 279 17.41 -16.32 -0.53
C THR A 279 17.26 -17.50 -1.51
N GLY A 280 16.98 -17.22 -2.79
CA GLY A 280 16.71 -18.26 -3.79
C GLY A 280 15.36 -18.95 -3.64
N VAL A 281 14.50 -18.53 -2.69
CA VAL A 281 13.18 -19.12 -2.50
C VAL A 281 12.29 -18.78 -3.70
N ARG A 282 11.74 -19.83 -4.36
CA ARG A 282 10.86 -19.67 -5.51
C ARG A 282 9.51 -19.10 -5.08
N PHE A 283 9.01 -18.12 -5.86
CA PHE A 283 7.69 -17.52 -5.61
C PHE A 283 6.57 -18.46 -6.05
N ASN A 284 6.50 -18.77 -7.33
CA ASN A 284 5.41 -19.59 -7.88
C ASN A 284 5.38 -20.98 -7.24
N GLY A 285 4.23 -21.36 -6.71
CA GLY A 285 4.00 -22.62 -5.99
C GLY A 285 4.28 -22.53 -4.48
N TYR A 286 4.77 -21.39 -3.96
CA TYR A 286 4.95 -21.22 -2.52
C TYR A 286 3.59 -21.14 -1.82
N ARG A 287 3.33 -22.04 -0.86
CA ARG A 287 2.09 -22.05 -0.09
C ARG A 287 2.25 -21.15 1.14
N LEU A 288 1.34 -20.20 1.29
CA LEU A 288 1.26 -19.35 2.48
C LEU A 288 0.71 -20.15 3.67
N PRO A 289 1.24 -19.91 4.89
CA PRO A 289 0.74 -20.57 6.08
C PRO A 289 -0.69 -20.14 6.40
N GLU A 290 -1.51 -21.03 6.91
CA GLU A 290 -2.83 -20.75 7.48
C GLU A 290 -3.67 -19.74 6.66
N TRP A 291 -3.70 -19.89 5.34
CA TRP A 291 -4.36 -18.96 4.42
C TRP A 291 -5.85 -18.72 4.75
N ASP A 292 -6.54 -19.75 5.14
CA ASP A 292 -7.93 -19.72 5.59
C ASP A 292 -8.14 -18.76 6.76
N LYS A 293 -7.22 -18.69 7.72
CA LYS A 293 -7.27 -17.76 8.83
C LYS A 293 -7.05 -16.31 8.37
N ALA A 294 -6.14 -16.07 7.42
CA ALA A 294 -5.96 -14.75 6.82
C ALA A 294 -7.24 -14.28 6.10
N VAL A 295 -7.86 -15.15 5.32
CA VAL A 295 -9.12 -14.85 4.62
C VAL A 295 -10.25 -14.59 5.62
N ALA A 296 -10.41 -15.42 6.65
CA ALA A 296 -11.42 -15.23 7.70
C ALA A 296 -11.24 -13.88 8.41
N MET A 297 -10.01 -13.50 8.75
CA MET A 297 -9.69 -12.21 9.38
C MET A 297 -10.13 -11.04 8.52
N VAL A 298 -9.74 -10.99 7.23
CA VAL A 298 -10.09 -9.86 6.36
C VAL A 298 -11.57 -9.83 6.01
N THR A 299 -12.24 -10.99 5.94
CA THR A 299 -13.68 -11.09 5.74
C THR A 299 -14.44 -10.51 6.92
N THR A 300 -14.06 -10.89 8.14
CA THR A 300 -14.65 -10.32 9.37
C THR A 300 -14.39 -8.83 9.45
N ALA A 301 -13.14 -8.38 9.21
CA ALA A 301 -12.77 -6.98 9.25
C ALA A 301 -13.54 -6.13 8.21
N ALA A 302 -13.82 -6.67 7.02
CA ALA A 302 -14.56 -5.97 5.98
C ALA A 302 -15.98 -5.63 6.42
N HIS A 303 -16.65 -6.54 7.16
CA HIS A 303 -17.99 -6.30 7.72
C HIS A 303 -18.03 -5.33 8.90
N MET A 304 -16.90 -5.11 9.58
CA MET A 304 -16.85 -4.19 10.71
C MET A 304 -16.98 -2.72 10.33
N VAL A 305 -16.94 -2.36 9.04
CA VAL A 305 -17.03 -0.98 8.54
C VAL A 305 -18.19 -0.83 7.55
N PRO A 306 -19.44 -0.69 8.04
CA PRO A 306 -20.61 -0.53 7.18
C PRO A 306 -20.45 0.63 6.18
N GLY A 307 -20.85 0.41 4.93
CA GLY A 307 -20.73 1.39 3.84
C GLY A 307 -19.32 1.52 3.28
N ASN A 308 -18.38 0.68 3.71
CA ASN A 308 -17.04 0.60 3.12
C ASN A 308 -16.90 -0.74 2.39
N HIS A 309 -17.20 -0.75 1.11
CA HIS A 309 -17.21 -1.96 0.29
C HIS A 309 -15.81 -2.40 -0.17
N TYR A 310 -14.86 -1.46 -0.29
CA TYR A 310 -13.50 -1.77 -0.72
C TYR A 310 -12.47 -1.40 0.35
N CYS A 311 -11.64 -2.35 0.73
CA CYS A 311 -10.47 -2.11 1.58
C CYS A 311 -9.31 -3.02 1.19
N GLY A 312 -8.09 -2.50 1.18
CA GLY A 312 -6.87 -3.29 1.09
C GLY A 312 -6.28 -3.49 2.48
N TRP A 313 -6.27 -4.73 2.95
CA TRP A 313 -5.74 -5.14 4.24
C TRP A 313 -4.29 -5.53 4.12
N ASP A 314 -3.44 -5.03 5.00
CA ASP A 314 -2.06 -5.46 5.12
C ASP A 314 -1.94 -6.38 6.32
N LEU A 315 -1.58 -7.63 6.09
CA LEU A 315 -1.38 -8.64 7.14
C LEU A 315 0.09 -9.08 7.17
N ALA A 316 0.61 -9.35 8.37
CA ALA A 316 1.89 -10.01 8.58
C ALA A 316 1.66 -11.36 9.26
N TYR A 317 2.52 -12.33 8.97
CA TYR A 317 2.54 -13.59 9.67
C TYR A 317 3.60 -13.56 10.75
N SER A 318 3.15 -13.50 12.01
CA SER A 318 4.01 -13.48 13.18
C SER A 318 4.23 -14.90 13.74
N THR A 319 5.08 -15.02 14.76
CA THR A 319 5.25 -16.25 15.55
C THR A 319 3.96 -16.71 16.24
N HIS A 320 2.96 -15.81 16.34
CA HIS A 320 1.63 -16.08 16.92
C HIS A 320 0.51 -16.23 15.86
N GLY A 321 0.86 -16.27 14.57
CA GLY A 321 -0.08 -16.33 13.46
C GLY A 321 -0.30 -14.99 12.75
N TRP A 322 -1.36 -14.88 11.96
CA TRP A 322 -1.67 -13.66 11.20
C TRP A 322 -2.05 -12.50 12.12
N CYS A 323 -1.47 -11.34 11.84
CA CYS A 323 -1.83 -10.08 12.50
C CYS A 323 -2.02 -8.96 11.47
N MET A 324 -2.93 -8.02 11.78
CA MET A 324 -3.20 -6.87 10.93
C MET A 324 -2.13 -5.79 11.12
N VAL A 325 -1.55 -5.32 10.02
CA VAL A 325 -0.58 -4.21 10.01
C VAL A 325 -1.27 -2.88 9.72
N GLU A 326 -2.14 -2.84 8.71
CA GLU A 326 -2.81 -1.62 8.25
C GLU A 326 -4.06 -1.94 7.45
N ALA A 327 -5.04 -1.01 7.45
CA ALA A 327 -6.20 -1.02 6.56
C ALA A 327 -6.17 0.22 5.65
N ASN A 328 -6.41 0.02 4.35
CA ASN A 328 -6.29 1.06 3.33
C ASN A 328 -7.57 1.15 2.48
N CYS A 329 -8.46 2.12 2.76
CA CYS A 329 -9.68 2.34 1.97
C CYS A 329 -9.44 2.86 0.55
N THR A 330 -8.22 3.28 0.25
CA THR A 330 -7.78 3.74 -1.09
C THR A 330 -6.55 2.96 -1.58
N ALA A 331 -6.51 1.65 -1.27
CA ALA A 331 -5.39 0.78 -1.66
C ALA A 331 -5.11 0.83 -3.16
N GLN A 332 -3.82 0.80 -3.51
CA GLN A 332 -3.39 0.81 -4.92
C GLN A 332 -3.77 -0.49 -5.64
N MET A 333 -4.16 -0.36 -6.91
CA MET A 333 -4.59 -1.46 -7.77
C MET A 333 -3.60 -1.74 -8.93
N GLY A 334 -2.45 -1.06 -8.95
CA GLY A 334 -1.47 -1.19 -10.02
C GLY A 334 -0.63 -2.46 -9.95
N GLY A 335 -0.23 -2.87 -8.73
CA GLY A 335 0.73 -3.97 -8.52
C GLY A 335 0.32 -5.28 -9.20
N MET A 336 -0.89 -5.76 -8.94
CA MET A 336 -1.41 -6.99 -9.56
C MET A 336 -1.45 -6.92 -11.09
N GLN A 337 -1.78 -5.75 -11.68
CA GLN A 337 -1.81 -5.55 -13.12
C GLN A 337 -0.39 -5.52 -13.73
N ILE A 338 0.60 -5.00 -12.99
CA ILE A 338 2.03 -5.08 -13.38
C ILE A 338 2.49 -6.53 -13.38
N ILE A 339 2.12 -7.30 -12.36
CA ILE A 339 2.48 -8.70 -12.24
C ILE A 339 1.88 -9.53 -13.37
N THR A 340 0.60 -9.37 -13.66
CA THR A 340 -0.12 -10.20 -14.63
C THR A 340 -0.04 -9.68 -16.08
N GLN A 341 0.36 -8.41 -16.28
CA GLN A 341 0.25 -7.69 -17.58
C GLN A 341 -1.18 -7.72 -18.13
N THR A 342 -2.16 -7.74 -17.25
CA THR A 342 -3.59 -7.83 -17.58
C THR A 342 -4.35 -6.73 -16.87
N GLY A 343 -5.16 -5.99 -17.62
CA GLY A 343 -6.07 -4.98 -17.07
C GLY A 343 -7.20 -5.62 -16.25
N ARG A 344 -7.61 -4.96 -15.18
CA ARG A 344 -8.65 -5.43 -14.24
C ARG A 344 -9.84 -4.48 -14.14
N LYS A 345 -9.95 -3.54 -15.09
CA LYS A 345 -10.99 -2.51 -15.06
C LYS A 345 -12.40 -3.11 -15.21
N ALA A 346 -12.60 -3.98 -16.20
CA ALA A 346 -13.92 -4.61 -16.42
C ALA A 346 -14.34 -5.48 -15.23
N GLU A 347 -13.40 -6.23 -14.62
CA GLU A 347 -13.65 -7.04 -13.44
C GLU A 347 -14.07 -6.17 -12.23
N LEU A 348 -13.32 -5.08 -11.96
CA LEU A 348 -13.68 -4.16 -10.89
C LEU A 348 -15.05 -3.50 -11.12
N GLU A 349 -15.35 -3.10 -12.35
CA GLU A 349 -16.64 -2.49 -12.69
C GLU A 349 -17.81 -3.49 -12.54
N ALA A 350 -17.58 -4.77 -12.88
CA ALA A 350 -18.55 -5.83 -12.63
C ALA A 350 -18.80 -6.06 -11.13
N LEU A 351 -17.77 -6.02 -10.28
CA LEU A 351 -17.91 -6.10 -8.83
C LEU A 351 -18.66 -4.87 -8.26
N ILE A 352 -18.35 -3.66 -8.75
CA ILE A 352 -19.03 -2.43 -8.32
C ILE A 352 -20.53 -2.47 -8.69
N ALA A 353 -20.90 -3.10 -9.79
CA ALA A 353 -22.31 -3.25 -10.19
C ALA A 353 -23.08 -4.23 -9.30
N GLN A 354 -22.40 -5.03 -8.49
CA GLN A 354 -22.97 -5.99 -7.54
C GLN A 354 -22.97 -5.50 -6.08
N MET A 355 -22.53 -4.25 -5.82
CA MET A 355 -22.55 -3.59 -4.49
C MET A 355 -23.95 -2.94 -4.18
#